data_d66c39e10a46271413a9f763ed225444
#
_entry.id   d66c39e10a46271413a9f763ed225444
#
_cell.length_a   1.000
_cell.length_b   1.000
_cell.length_c   1.000
_cell.angle_alpha   90.00
_cell.angle_beta   90.00
_cell.angle_gamma   90.00
#
_symmetry.space_group_name_H-M   'P 1'
#
loop_
_entity.id
_entity.type
_entity.pdbx_description
1 polymer ?
#
loop_
_entity_poly.entity_id
_entity_poly.type
_entity_poly.pdbx_seq_one_letter_code
_entity_poly.pdbx_strand_id
1 'polypeptide(L)'
;VELGPGLITSIYDGIQRPLDDIMKVSGNSLKRGVEVPSLKRNLKWEFVPTAKVGDEVETGDVIGTVQETVLVQQKIMVPYGVKGTIKEIKAGEFTVEEVVAVVETENGDRELTLMQKWPVRRGRPYKKKLPPKMPLVTGQRVIDTFFPIAKGGVAAVPGPFGSGKTVIQHQLAKWAEADIVVYIGCGERGNEMTDVLNEFPELKDPKTGQALMQRTVLIANTSDMPVAAREASIYTGITIAEYFRDMGYSVALMADSTSRWAEALREMSGPVSYTHLRAH
;
A
#
# COMPACT_ATOMS: atom_id res chain seq x y z
N VAL A 1 5.92 4.36 -6.97
CA VAL A 1 4.51 4.36 -6.53
C VAL A 1 4.05 5.76 -6.19
N GLU A 2 2.75 6.00 -6.35
CA GLU A 2 2.06 7.22 -5.96
C GLU A 2 1.33 6.97 -4.63
N LEU A 3 1.55 7.85 -3.68
CA LEU A 3 1.04 7.75 -2.31
C LEU A 3 0.18 8.98 -2.01
N GLY A 4 -1.08 8.78 -1.76
CA GLY A 4 -2.06 9.86 -1.51
C GLY A 4 -3.48 9.35 -1.38
N PRO A 5 -4.48 10.24 -1.29
CA PRO A 5 -5.87 9.87 -1.26
C PRO A 5 -6.31 9.09 -2.51
N GLY A 6 -7.09 8.04 -2.32
CA GLY A 6 -7.53 7.13 -3.37
C GLY A 6 -6.84 5.76 -3.37
N LEU A 7 -5.96 5.50 -2.41
CA LEU A 7 -5.32 4.18 -2.23
C LEU A 7 -6.28 3.14 -1.66
N ILE A 8 -7.04 3.53 -0.63
CA ILE A 8 -8.00 2.64 0.03
C ILE A 8 -9.14 2.30 -0.94
N THR A 9 -9.68 1.12 -0.85
CA THR A 9 -10.69 0.54 -1.75
C THR A 9 -10.19 0.22 -3.17
N SER A 10 -8.95 0.58 -3.50
CA SER A 10 -8.40 0.35 -4.82
C SER A 10 -7.83 -1.06 -4.98
N ILE A 11 -7.92 -1.58 -6.19
CA ILE A 11 -7.37 -2.85 -6.61
C ILE A 11 -6.32 -2.56 -7.68
N TYR A 12 -5.07 -2.84 -7.35
CA TYR A 12 -3.92 -2.57 -8.20
C TYR A 12 -3.30 -3.85 -8.76
N ASP A 13 -2.62 -3.71 -9.88
CA ASP A 13 -1.63 -4.72 -10.29
C ASP A 13 -0.29 -4.53 -9.54
N GLY A 14 0.70 -5.38 -9.84
CA GLY A 14 1.99 -5.36 -9.15
C GLY A 14 2.80 -4.07 -9.30
N ILE A 15 2.51 -3.23 -10.28
CA ILE A 15 3.17 -1.93 -10.52
C ILE A 15 2.26 -0.74 -10.23
N GLN A 16 1.23 -0.95 -9.44
CA GLN A 16 0.27 0.06 -8.99
C GLN A 16 -0.59 0.66 -10.12
N ARG A 17 -0.97 -0.12 -11.13
CA ARG A 17 -1.99 0.31 -12.08
C ARG A 17 -3.36 -0.15 -11.59
N PRO A 18 -4.38 0.73 -11.49
CA PRO A 18 -5.73 0.33 -11.10
C PRO A 18 -6.34 -0.62 -12.14
N LEU A 19 -6.79 -1.80 -11.71
CA LEU A 19 -7.32 -2.83 -12.63
C LEU A 19 -8.58 -2.36 -13.36
N ASP A 20 -9.46 -1.62 -12.68
CA ASP A 20 -10.68 -1.06 -13.28
C ASP A 20 -10.39 -0.10 -14.42
N ASP A 21 -9.34 0.73 -14.25
CA ASP A 21 -8.97 1.70 -15.27
C ASP A 21 -8.22 1.04 -16.45
N ILE A 22 -7.42 0.00 -16.17
CA ILE A 22 -6.85 -0.84 -17.24
C ILE A 22 -7.96 -1.49 -18.06
N MET A 23 -8.98 -2.03 -17.40
CA MET A 23 -10.12 -2.68 -18.07
C MET A 23 -10.89 -1.70 -18.98
N LYS A 24 -11.07 -0.45 -18.56
CA LYS A 24 -11.71 0.60 -19.39
C LYS A 24 -10.90 0.92 -20.65
N VAL A 25 -9.56 0.91 -20.55
CA VAL A 25 -8.67 1.27 -21.68
C VAL A 25 -8.40 0.08 -22.60
N SER A 26 -8.23 -1.11 -22.04
CA SER A 26 -7.76 -2.30 -22.78
C SER A 26 -8.83 -3.35 -23.01
N GLY A 27 -10.00 -3.26 -22.36
CA GLY A 27 -11.01 -4.32 -22.36
C GLY A 27 -10.52 -5.54 -21.57
N ASN A 28 -10.93 -6.73 -22.02
CA ASN A 28 -10.65 -8.00 -21.31
C ASN A 28 -9.22 -8.53 -21.49
N SER A 29 -8.34 -7.81 -22.18
CA SER A 29 -6.96 -8.25 -22.40
C SER A 29 -5.97 -7.14 -22.09
N LEU A 30 -4.89 -7.52 -21.37
CA LEU A 30 -3.79 -6.60 -21.08
C LEU A 30 -2.96 -6.35 -22.34
N LYS A 31 -3.00 -5.11 -22.83
CA LYS A 31 -2.15 -4.67 -23.94
C LYS A 31 -0.81 -4.15 -23.41
N ARG A 32 0.24 -4.31 -24.17
CA ARG A 32 1.55 -3.73 -23.83
C ARG A 32 1.48 -2.20 -23.90
N GLY A 33 2.20 -1.52 -22.97
CA GLY A 33 2.33 -0.06 -22.98
C GLY A 33 1.10 0.68 -22.45
N VAL A 34 0.14 0.01 -21.80
CA VAL A 34 -0.99 0.69 -21.18
C VAL A 34 -0.50 1.42 -19.92
N GLU A 35 -0.57 2.74 -19.98
CA GLU A 35 -0.30 3.62 -18.85
C GLU A 35 -1.61 4.20 -18.33
N VAL A 36 -1.85 4.00 -17.04
CA VAL A 36 -2.96 4.60 -16.31
C VAL A 36 -2.43 5.20 -15.00
N PRO A 37 -2.91 6.37 -14.59
CA PRO A 37 -2.48 6.96 -13.31
C PRO A 37 -2.83 6.05 -12.14
N SER A 38 -1.92 5.90 -11.19
CA SER A 38 -2.15 5.08 -10.00
C SER A 38 -3.21 5.66 -9.08
N LEU A 39 -3.25 6.98 -8.96
CA LEU A 39 -4.31 7.71 -8.28
C LEU A 39 -5.18 8.45 -9.29
N LYS A 40 -6.47 8.54 -9.03
CA LYS A 40 -7.41 9.24 -9.92
C LYS A 40 -7.15 10.74 -9.91
N ARG A 41 -6.87 11.33 -11.09
CA ARG A 41 -6.54 12.76 -11.26
C ARG A 41 -7.76 13.69 -11.23
N ASN A 42 -8.92 13.17 -11.54
CA ASN A 42 -10.17 13.93 -11.67
C ASN A 42 -11.01 13.98 -10.38
N LEU A 43 -10.63 13.21 -9.35
CA LEU A 43 -11.31 13.25 -8.08
C LEU A 43 -10.81 14.42 -7.24
N LYS A 44 -11.75 15.14 -6.66
CA LYS A 44 -11.48 16.18 -5.67
C LYS A 44 -11.66 15.65 -4.26
N TRP A 45 -10.76 16.07 -3.40
CA TRP A 45 -10.71 15.68 -2.00
C TRP A 45 -10.76 16.93 -1.13
N GLU A 46 -11.58 16.92 -0.11
CA GLU A 46 -11.64 18.00 0.87
C GLU A 46 -10.40 17.96 1.76
N PHE A 47 -9.52 18.95 1.59
CA PHE A 47 -8.32 19.10 2.40
C PHE A 47 -8.59 20.06 3.54
N VAL A 48 -8.39 19.57 4.77
CA VAL A 48 -8.52 20.36 6.01
C VAL A 48 -7.12 20.57 6.60
N PRO A 49 -6.57 21.81 6.54
CA PRO A 49 -5.28 22.10 7.13
C PRO A 49 -5.29 21.91 8.65
N THR A 50 -4.21 21.32 9.17
CA THR A 50 -3.93 21.25 10.61
C THR A 50 -2.76 22.14 11.01
N ALA A 51 -1.90 22.47 10.06
CA ALA A 51 -0.81 23.42 10.22
C ALA A 51 -1.21 24.81 9.72
N LYS A 52 -0.45 25.81 10.09
CA LYS A 52 -0.69 27.24 9.78
C LYS A 52 0.51 27.86 9.07
N VAL A 53 0.26 28.98 8.39
CA VAL A 53 1.33 29.81 7.84
C VAL A 53 2.26 30.29 8.99
N GLY A 54 3.56 30.12 8.78
CA GLY A 54 4.59 30.42 9.77
C GLY A 54 5.05 29.24 10.61
N ASP A 55 4.36 28.10 10.54
CA ASP A 55 4.80 26.89 11.25
C ASP A 55 6.07 26.32 10.61
N GLU A 56 7.03 25.95 11.44
CA GLU A 56 8.19 25.18 11.00
C GLU A 56 7.80 23.71 10.84
N VAL A 57 8.15 23.12 9.71
CA VAL A 57 7.83 21.73 9.38
C VAL A 57 9.06 20.99 8.87
N GLU A 58 9.09 19.71 9.15
CA GLU A 58 10.11 18.77 8.65
C GLU A 58 9.48 17.52 8.04
N THR A 59 10.30 16.69 7.41
CA THR A 59 9.87 15.42 6.82
C THR A 59 8.96 14.61 7.75
N GLY A 60 7.78 14.26 7.28
CA GLY A 60 6.81 13.44 7.99
C GLY A 60 5.83 14.20 8.88
N ASP A 61 6.00 15.50 9.05
CA ASP A 61 5.02 16.31 9.78
C ASP A 61 3.69 16.37 9.02
N VAL A 62 2.58 16.30 9.75
CA VAL A 62 1.24 16.35 9.18
C VAL A 62 0.83 17.82 8.99
N ILE A 63 0.52 18.21 7.76
CA ILE A 63 0.06 19.55 7.42
C ILE A 63 -1.45 19.68 7.28
N GLY A 64 -2.15 18.57 7.13
CA GLY A 64 -3.60 18.56 7.02
C GLY A 64 -4.11 17.14 6.85
N THR A 65 -5.42 17.01 6.69
CA THR A 65 -6.12 15.74 6.59
C THR A 65 -7.10 15.73 5.43
N VAL A 66 -7.37 14.54 4.91
CA VAL A 66 -8.39 14.25 3.90
C VAL A 66 -9.18 13.03 4.36
N GLN A 67 -10.51 13.13 4.46
CA GLN A 67 -11.35 11.96 4.75
C GLN A 67 -11.49 11.12 3.49
N GLU A 68 -10.82 9.98 3.44
CA GLU A 68 -10.81 9.10 2.27
C GLU A 68 -11.99 8.12 2.26
N THR A 69 -12.20 7.44 3.39
CA THR A 69 -13.35 6.55 3.60
C THR A 69 -13.96 6.84 4.96
N VAL A 70 -15.08 6.19 5.27
CA VAL A 70 -15.72 6.31 6.60
C VAL A 70 -14.77 5.90 7.74
N LEU A 71 -13.86 4.97 7.46
CA LEU A 71 -12.93 4.40 8.44
C LEU A 71 -11.53 5.02 8.42
N VAL A 72 -11.10 5.59 7.29
CA VAL A 72 -9.73 6.02 7.08
C VAL A 72 -9.64 7.50 6.72
N GLN A 73 -8.88 8.23 7.50
CA GLN A 73 -8.50 9.61 7.24
C GLN A 73 -7.05 9.66 6.80
N GLN A 74 -6.80 10.15 5.60
CA GLN A 74 -5.45 10.41 5.10
C GLN A 74 -4.84 11.59 5.85
N LYS A 75 -3.64 11.40 6.36
CA LYS A 75 -2.82 12.48 6.90
C LYS A 75 -1.83 12.92 5.84
N ILE A 76 -1.96 14.15 5.38
CA ILE A 76 -1.07 14.71 4.37
C ILE A 76 0.21 15.16 5.06
N MET A 77 1.31 14.50 4.71
CA MET A 77 2.61 14.67 5.37
C MET A 77 3.59 15.42 4.47
N VAL A 78 4.47 16.18 5.09
CA VAL A 78 5.60 16.79 4.41
C VAL A 78 6.49 15.71 3.78
N PRO A 79 6.79 15.79 2.47
CA PRO A 79 7.61 14.80 1.76
C PRO A 79 9.03 14.69 2.32
N TYR A 80 9.65 13.55 2.07
CA TYR A 80 11.04 13.31 2.47
C TYR A 80 12.01 14.34 1.86
N GLY A 81 12.91 14.85 2.71
CA GLY A 81 13.91 15.84 2.32
C GLY A 81 13.41 17.27 2.26
N VAL A 82 12.16 17.53 2.67
CA VAL A 82 11.61 18.88 2.80
C VAL A 82 11.64 19.29 4.26
N LYS A 83 12.22 20.47 4.53
CA LYS A 83 12.25 21.13 5.83
C LYS A 83 12.20 22.64 5.60
N GLY A 84 11.38 23.34 6.35
CA GLY A 84 11.26 24.79 6.23
C GLY A 84 10.04 25.33 6.94
N THR A 85 9.61 26.53 6.52
CA THR A 85 8.47 27.23 7.12
C THR A 85 7.31 27.27 6.13
N ILE A 86 6.09 27.03 6.59
CA ILE A 86 4.90 27.11 5.74
C ILE A 86 4.66 28.57 5.35
N LYS A 87 4.78 28.85 4.05
CA LYS A 87 4.54 30.16 3.45
C LYS A 87 3.08 30.35 3.06
N GLU A 88 2.45 29.29 2.57
CA GLU A 88 1.06 29.27 2.15
C GLU A 88 0.45 27.90 2.41
N ILE A 89 -0.80 27.85 2.86
CA ILE A 89 -1.60 26.65 3.01
C ILE A 89 -3.08 26.99 2.79
N LYS A 90 -3.77 26.16 1.99
CA LYS A 90 -5.15 26.43 1.57
C LYS A 90 -6.05 25.28 2.00
N ALA A 91 -7.23 25.63 2.53
CA ALA A 91 -8.32 24.69 2.74
C ALA A 91 -9.21 24.65 1.49
N GLY A 92 -9.86 23.53 1.24
CA GLY A 92 -10.83 23.38 0.17
C GLY A 92 -10.74 22.03 -0.55
N GLU A 93 -11.38 21.96 -1.69
CA GLU A 93 -11.39 20.77 -2.54
C GLU A 93 -10.28 20.83 -3.58
N PHE A 94 -9.41 19.82 -3.56
CA PHE A 94 -8.26 19.71 -4.45
C PHE A 94 -8.16 18.31 -5.07
N THR A 95 -7.64 18.26 -6.29
CA THR A 95 -7.16 17.01 -6.87
C THR A 95 -5.81 16.64 -6.23
N VAL A 96 -5.34 15.42 -6.48
CA VAL A 96 -4.06 14.96 -5.91
C VAL A 96 -2.83 15.70 -6.46
N GLU A 97 -2.95 16.42 -7.56
CA GLU A 97 -1.87 17.17 -8.23
C GLU A 97 -1.90 18.67 -7.95
N GLU A 98 -3.02 19.20 -7.45
CA GLU A 98 -3.13 20.63 -7.12
C GLU A 98 -2.34 20.96 -5.86
N VAL A 99 -1.73 22.15 -5.87
CA VAL A 99 -0.90 22.62 -4.75
C VAL A 99 -1.79 23.03 -3.58
N VAL A 100 -1.58 22.43 -2.42
CA VAL A 100 -2.31 22.73 -1.18
C VAL A 100 -1.50 23.54 -0.19
N ALA A 101 -0.17 23.49 -0.26
CA ALA A 101 0.72 24.26 0.58
C ALA A 101 2.03 24.60 -0.13
N VAL A 102 2.70 25.64 0.33
CA VAL A 102 4.04 26.03 -0.10
C VAL A 102 4.92 26.14 1.14
N VAL A 103 6.06 25.47 1.12
CA VAL A 103 7.06 25.51 2.18
C VAL A 103 8.30 26.24 1.68
N GLU A 104 8.70 27.29 2.37
CA GLU A 104 9.95 27.99 2.13
C GLU A 104 11.10 27.18 2.75
N THR A 105 12.01 26.72 1.91
CA THR A 105 13.19 25.92 2.31
C THR A 105 14.46 26.71 2.01
N GLU A 106 15.59 26.25 2.54
CA GLU A 106 16.93 26.82 2.24
C GLU A 106 17.24 26.82 0.73
N ASN A 107 16.62 25.93 -0.05
CA ASN A 107 16.82 25.78 -1.49
C ASN A 107 15.70 26.41 -2.34
N GLY A 108 14.85 27.25 -1.73
CA GLY A 108 13.72 27.89 -2.37
C GLY A 108 12.36 27.29 -2.00
N ASP A 109 11.32 27.82 -2.59
CA ASP A 109 9.94 27.41 -2.31
C ASP A 109 9.67 25.99 -2.86
N ARG A 110 9.04 25.15 -2.04
CA ARG A 110 8.59 23.79 -2.38
C ARG A 110 7.08 23.71 -2.32
N GLU A 111 6.48 23.43 -3.46
CA GLU A 111 5.05 23.18 -3.57
C GLU A 111 4.72 21.77 -3.08
N LEU A 112 3.70 21.65 -2.24
CA LEU A 112 3.19 20.41 -1.70
C LEU A 112 1.79 20.13 -2.25
N THR A 113 1.58 18.89 -2.67
CA THR A 113 0.29 18.38 -3.16
C THR A 113 -0.24 17.29 -2.23
N LEU A 114 -1.43 16.77 -2.50
CA LEU A 114 -2.00 15.67 -1.72
C LEU A 114 -1.30 14.33 -1.96
N MET A 115 -0.47 14.21 -2.98
CA MET A 115 0.25 12.96 -3.27
C MET A 115 1.78 13.14 -3.19
N GLN A 116 2.45 12.01 -2.94
CA GLN A 116 3.90 11.86 -3.00
C GLN A 116 4.26 10.75 -3.98
N LYS A 117 5.44 10.82 -4.58
CA LYS A 117 6.04 9.70 -5.34
C LYS A 117 7.17 9.09 -4.53
N TRP A 118 7.22 7.76 -4.47
CA TRP A 118 8.26 7.04 -3.75
C TRP A 118 8.84 5.89 -4.58
N PRO A 119 10.18 5.70 -4.59
CA PRO A 119 10.81 4.57 -5.26
C PRO A 119 10.61 3.30 -4.44
N VAL A 120 9.96 2.29 -5.01
CA VAL A 120 9.55 1.07 -4.28
C VAL A 120 10.67 0.24 -3.69
N ARG A 121 11.87 0.30 -4.27
CA ARG A 121 13.03 -0.46 -3.77
C ARG A 121 13.77 0.22 -2.62
N ARG A 122 13.29 1.36 -2.18
CA ARG A 122 13.83 2.09 -1.03
C ARG A 122 12.79 2.10 0.09
N GLY A 123 13.11 1.46 1.22
CA GLY A 123 12.25 1.52 2.41
C GLY A 123 12.04 2.96 2.87
N ARG A 124 10.86 3.27 3.36
CA ARG A 124 10.57 4.60 3.90
C ARG A 124 11.30 4.79 5.22
N PRO A 125 11.88 5.96 5.46
CA PRO A 125 12.67 6.22 6.67
C PRO A 125 11.80 6.16 7.93
N TYR A 126 12.42 5.80 9.03
CA TYR A 126 11.80 5.80 10.37
C TYR A 126 12.82 6.31 11.39
N LYS A 127 12.37 6.99 12.45
CA LYS A 127 13.27 7.52 13.49
C LYS A 127 13.86 6.41 14.34
N LYS A 128 13.06 5.40 14.74
CA LYS A 128 13.46 4.34 15.64
C LYS A 128 12.59 3.09 15.47
N LYS A 129 13.21 1.91 15.47
CA LYS A 129 12.50 0.65 15.65
C LYS A 129 12.14 0.50 17.13
N LEU A 130 10.86 0.27 17.40
CA LEU A 130 10.39 -0.05 18.74
C LEU A 130 10.42 -1.57 18.96
N PRO A 131 10.77 -2.05 20.16
CA PRO A 131 10.68 -3.47 20.44
C PRO A 131 9.22 -3.91 20.41
N PRO A 132 8.91 -5.07 19.81
CA PRO A 132 7.55 -5.60 19.77
C PRO A 132 7.14 -6.06 21.19
N LYS A 133 6.26 -5.32 21.85
CA LYS A 133 5.81 -5.59 23.21
C LYS A 133 4.33 -5.94 23.30
N MET A 134 3.55 -5.52 22.30
CA MET A 134 2.11 -5.71 22.27
C MET A 134 1.75 -6.89 21.38
N PRO A 135 0.91 -7.83 21.84
CA PRO A 135 0.43 -8.90 20.98
C PRO A 135 -0.52 -8.35 19.91
N LEU A 136 -0.47 -8.92 18.73
CA LEU A 136 -1.48 -8.75 17.69
C LEU A 136 -2.58 -9.80 17.95
N VAL A 137 -3.75 -9.35 18.35
CA VAL A 137 -4.90 -10.23 18.47
C VAL A 137 -5.42 -10.56 17.09
N THR A 138 -5.33 -11.83 16.71
CA THR A 138 -5.71 -12.31 15.37
C THR A 138 -7.16 -12.80 15.32
N GLY A 139 -7.77 -13.06 16.48
CA GLY A 139 -9.07 -13.69 16.60
C GLY A 139 -9.06 -15.20 16.39
N GLN A 140 -7.90 -15.78 16.09
CA GLN A 140 -7.71 -17.23 15.93
C GLN A 140 -7.12 -17.80 17.21
N ARG A 141 -7.91 -18.58 17.97
CA ARG A 141 -7.49 -19.11 19.29
C ARG A 141 -6.16 -19.84 19.26
N VAL A 142 -5.92 -20.66 18.23
CA VAL A 142 -4.68 -21.44 18.10
C VAL A 142 -3.48 -20.52 17.93
N ILE A 143 -3.61 -19.50 17.10
CA ILE A 143 -2.52 -18.54 16.85
C ILE A 143 -2.29 -17.70 18.11
N ASP A 144 -3.34 -17.10 18.66
CA ASP A 144 -3.22 -16.20 19.80
C ASP A 144 -2.70 -16.89 21.08
N THR A 145 -2.95 -18.21 21.22
CA THR A 145 -2.54 -19.00 22.40
C THR A 145 -1.17 -19.63 22.24
N PHE A 146 -0.90 -20.28 21.11
CA PHE A 146 0.30 -21.11 20.94
C PHE A 146 1.38 -20.46 20.08
N PHE A 147 1.01 -19.53 19.18
CA PHE A 147 1.90 -18.87 18.25
C PHE A 147 1.66 -17.35 18.22
N PRO A 148 1.67 -16.66 19.36
CA PRO A 148 1.30 -15.26 19.42
C PRO A 148 2.20 -14.41 18.53
N ILE A 149 1.57 -13.55 17.75
CA ILE A 149 2.24 -12.60 16.87
C ILE A 149 2.30 -11.25 17.58
N ALA A 150 3.44 -10.60 17.59
CA ALA A 150 3.55 -9.25 18.14
C ALA A 150 3.19 -8.20 17.08
N LYS A 151 2.56 -7.10 17.50
CA LYS A 151 2.38 -5.91 16.62
C LYS A 151 3.75 -5.41 16.14
N GLY A 152 3.90 -5.26 14.82
CA GLY A 152 5.18 -4.96 14.18
C GLY A 152 6.09 -6.18 13.96
N GLY A 153 5.60 -7.38 14.28
CA GLY A 153 6.29 -8.64 13.99
C GLY A 153 6.00 -9.17 12.59
N VAL A 154 6.65 -10.29 12.27
CA VAL A 154 6.48 -11.03 11.02
C VAL A 154 6.14 -12.47 11.35
N ALA A 155 5.13 -13.03 10.68
CA ALA A 155 4.76 -14.42 10.78
C ALA A 155 4.80 -15.10 9.42
N ALA A 156 5.33 -16.32 9.36
CA ALA A 156 5.28 -17.17 8.20
C ALA A 156 4.14 -18.20 8.36
N VAL A 157 3.39 -18.42 7.29
CA VAL A 157 2.35 -19.44 7.20
C VAL A 157 2.78 -20.48 6.16
N PRO A 158 3.68 -21.40 6.51
CA PRO A 158 4.19 -22.41 5.58
C PRO A 158 3.19 -23.53 5.39
N GLY A 159 3.22 -24.13 4.21
CA GLY A 159 2.44 -25.32 3.92
C GLY A 159 2.36 -25.66 2.44
N PRO A 160 2.11 -26.90 2.06
CA PRO A 160 1.90 -27.30 0.68
C PRO A 160 0.60 -26.71 0.11
N PHE A 161 0.37 -26.96 -1.17
CA PHE A 161 -0.89 -26.64 -1.81
C PHE A 161 -2.07 -27.31 -1.10
N GLY A 162 -3.17 -26.57 -0.91
CA GLY A 162 -4.36 -27.08 -0.23
C GLY A 162 -4.30 -27.12 1.29
N SER A 163 -3.22 -26.65 1.92
CA SER A 163 -3.08 -26.62 3.40
C SER A 163 -3.86 -25.51 4.10
N GLY A 164 -4.60 -24.69 3.37
CA GLY A 164 -5.40 -23.59 3.91
C GLY A 164 -4.65 -22.29 4.19
N LYS A 165 -3.46 -22.07 3.60
CA LYS A 165 -2.69 -20.83 3.78
C LYS A 165 -3.49 -19.58 3.46
N THR A 166 -4.12 -19.54 2.31
CA THR A 166 -4.97 -18.41 1.86
C THR A 166 -6.15 -18.19 2.81
N VAL A 167 -6.79 -19.28 3.26
CA VAL A 167 -7.91 -19.18 4.21
C VAL A 167 -7.46 -18.55 5.53
N ILE A 168 -6.30 -18.95 6.05
CA ILE A 168 -5.73 -18.33 7.27
C ILE A 168 -5.47 -16.84 7.04
N GLN A 169 -4.88 -16.46 5.91
CA GLN A 169 -4.60 -15.06 5.61
C GLN A 169 -5.88 -14.22 5.47
N HIS A 170 -6.93 -14.74 4.85
CA HIS A 170 -8.25 -14.09 4.79
C HIS A 170 -8.86 -13.91 6.19
N GLN A 171 -8.76 -14.93 7.04
CA GLN A 171 -9.23 -14.82 8.42
C GLN A 171 -8.43 -13.77 9.21
N LEU A 172 -7.12 -13.71 9.03
CA LEU A 172 -6.27 -12.68 9.64
C LEU A 172 -6.65 -11.28 9.13
N ALA A 173 -6.88 -11.11 7.83
CA ALA A 173 -7.32 -9.84 7.27
C ALA A 173 -8.65 -9.36 7.85
N LYS A 174 -9.58 -10.30 8.10
CA LYS A 174 -10.90 -10.01 8.64
C LYS A 174 -10.89 -9.69 10.14
N TRP A 175 -10.14 -10.47 10.93
CA TRP A 175 -10.26 -10.47 12.39
C TRP A 175 -9.08 -9.80 13.11
N ALA A 176 -7.92 -9.67 12.45
CA ALA A 176 -6.76 -9.07 13.09
C ALA A 176 -7.03 -7.62 13.52
N GLU A 177 -6.48 -7.26 14.67
CA GLU A 177 -6.58 -5.92 15.22
C GLU A 177 -5.62 -4.97 14.49
N ALA A 178 -6.02 -4.55 13.28
CA ALA A 178 -5.31 -3.60 12.45
C ALA A 178 -6.28 -2.52 11.94
N ASP A 179 -5.78 -1.30 11.75
CA ASP A 179 -6.57 -0.21 11.20
C ASP A 179 -6.70 -0.35 9.68
N ILE A 180 -5.62 -0.77 9.03
CA ILE A 180 -5.52 -0.90 7.57
C ILE A 180 -4.97 -2.28 7.22
N VAL A 181 -5.51 -2.84 6.16
CA VAL A 181 -5.08 -4.12 5.58
C VAL A 181 -4.51 -3.86 4.19
N VAL A 182 -3.31 -4.35 3.94
CA VAL A 182 -2.72 -4.42 2.60
C VAL A 182 -2.60 -5.90 2.23
N TYR A 183 -3.36 -6.34 1.25
CA TYR A 183 -3.34 -7.71 0.78
C TYR A 183 -2.66 -7.80 -0.59
N ILE A 184 -1.66 -8.66 -0.70
CA ILE A 184 -0.86 -8.85 -1.90
C ILE A 184 -1.05 -10.28 -2.39
N GLY A 185 -1.78 -10.45 -3.50
CA GLY A 185 -1.77 -11.69 -4.27
C GLY A 185 -0.59 -11.65 -5.24
N CYS A 186 0.46 -12.40 -4.92
CA CYS A 186 1.69 -12.43 -5.70
C CYS A 186 1.81 -13.73 -6.49
N GLY A 187 1.46 -13.68 -7.77
CA GLY A 187 1.53 -14.84 -8.67
C GLY A 187 0.49 -15.92 -8.40
N GLU A 188 -0.60 -15.53 -7.75
CA GLU A 188 -1.72 -16.43 -7.49
C GLU A 188 -2.47 -16.82 -8.77
N ARG A 189 -3.23 -17.89 -8.72
CA ARG A 189 -4.06 -18.31 -9.84
C ARG A 189 -5.20 -17.34 -10.05
N GLY A 190 -5.60 -17.14 -11.29
CA GLY A 190 -6.68 -16.21 -11.63
C GLY A 190 -8.00 -16.51 -10.89
N ASN A 191 -8.38 -17.79 -10.73
CA ASN A 191 -9.57 -18.18 -9.97
C ASN A 191 -9.46 -17.84 -8.48
N GLU A 192 -8.33 -18.14 -7.83
CA GLU A 192 -8.10 -17.80 -6.41
C GLU A 192 -8.14 -16.28 -6.17
N MET A 193 -7.55 -15.52 -7.09
CA MET A 193 -7.61 -14.07 -7.02
C MET A 193 -9.01 -13.53 -7.28
N THR A 194 -9.77 -14.14 -8.18
CA THR A 194 -11.17 -13.77 -8.42
C THR A 194 -12.02 -13.99 -7.16
N ASP A 195 -11.79 -15.08 -6.43
CA ASP A 195 -12.47 -15.34 -5.16
C ASP A 195 -12.15 -14.24 -4.15
N VAL A 196 -10.88 -13.84 -4.01
CA VAL A 196 -10.49 -12.70 -3.14
C VAL A 196 -11.19 -11.41 -3.56
N LEU A 197 -11.20 -11.10 -4.85
CA LEU A 197 -11.80 -9.87 -5.39
C LEU A 197 -13.33 -9.82 -5.20
N ASN A 198 -13.97 -10.97 -5.20
CA ASN A 198 -15.41 -11.07 -4.96
C ASN A 198 -15.75 -11.10 -3.46
N GLU A 199 -14.96 -11.81 -2.64
CA GLU A 199 -15.24 -11.97 -1.22
C GLU A 199 -14.91 -10.71 -0.41
N PHE A 200 -13.79 -10.05 -0.65
CA PHE A 200 -13.36 -8.91 0.16
C PHE A 200 -14.36 -7.73 0.20
N PRO A 201 -15.00 -7.34 -0.90
CA PRO A 201 -16.02 -6.31 -0.87
C PRO A 201 -17.27 -6.71 -0.06
N GLU A 202 -17.58 -8.00 0.00
CA GLU A 202 -18.76 -8.53 0.74
C GLU A 202 -18.46 -8.75 2.23
N LEU A 203 -17.17 -8.91 2.59
CA LEU A 203 -16.77 -9.07 3.97
C LEU A 203 -17.03 -7.79 4.76
N LYS A 204 -17.65 -7.97 5.92
CA LYS A 204 -17.87 -6.87 6.87
C LYS A 204 -16.82 -6.93 7.98
N ASP A 205 -16.31 -5.77 8.32
CA ASP A 205 -15.49 -5.59 9.52
C ASP A 205 -16.34 -5.91 10.76
N PRO A 206 -15.98 -6.91 11.56
CA PRO A 206 -16.76 -7.33 12.71
C PRO A 206 -16.85 -6.25 13.80
N LYS A 207 -15.95 -5.28 13.82
CA LYS A 207 -15.94 -4.20 14.81
C LYS A 207 -16.85 -3.04 14.42
N THR A 208 -16.87 -2.69 13.14
CA THR A 208 -17.57 -1.50 12.64
C THR A 208 -18.83 -1.82 11.84
N GLY A 209 -18.98 -3.07 11.37
CA GLY A 209 -20.06 -3.50 10.46
C GLY A 209 -19.92 -2.97 9.03
N GLN A 210 -18.92 -2.14 8.76
CA GLN A 210 -18.65 -1.60 7.42
C GLN A 210 -17.95 -2.63 6.53
N ALA A 211 -18.01 -2.42 5.21
CA ALA A 211 -17.29 -3.28 4.28
C ALA A 211 -15.78 -3.25 4.58
N LEU A 212 -15.13 -4.43 4.60
CA LEU A 212 -13.70 -4.57 4.88
C LEU A 212 -12.86 -3.77 3.88
N MET A 213 -13.31 -3.65 2.64
CA MET A 213 -12.68 -2.82 1.61
C MET A 213 -12.52 -1.35 2.00
N GLN A 214 -13.34 -0.82 2.92
CA GLN A 214 -13.22 0.58 3.40
C GLN A 214 -11.92 0.86 4.16
N ARG A 215 -11.16 -0.18 4.50
CA ARG A 215 -9.84 -0.09 5.13
C ARG A 215 -8.78 -0.98 4.46
N THR A 216 -9.03 -1.42 3.23
CA THR A 216 -8.18 -2.39 2.54
C THR A 216 -7.64 -1.83 1.23
N VAL A 217 -6.38 -2.16 0.94
CA VAL A 217 -5.75 -2.01 -0.37
C VAL A 217 -5.44 -3.41 -0.89
N LEU A 218 -5.89 -3.72 -2.10
CA LEU A 218 -5.60 -4.99 -2.77
C LEU A 218 -4.57 -4.79 -3.88
N ILE A 219 -3.57 -5.67 -3.91
CA ILE A 219 -2.63 -5.79 -5.01
C ILE A 219 -2.81 -7.17 -5.60
N ALA A 220 -3.38 -7.24 -6.80
CA ALA A 220 -3.69 -8.47 -7.49
C ALA A 220 -2.74 -8.66 -8.66
N ASN A 221 -1.73 -9.51 -8.47
CA ASN A 221 -0.85 -9.96 -9.52
C ASN A 221 -1.04 -11.46 -9.73
N THR A 222 -1.66 -11.83 -10.84
CA THR A 222 -1.90 -13.23 -11.20
C THR A 222 -0.69 -13.86 -11.88
N SER A 223 -0.68 -15.20 -11.96
CA SER A 223 0.46 -15.96 -12.49
C SER A 223 0.73 -15.74 -13.99
N ASP A 224 -0.26 -15.26 -14.73
CA ASP A 224 -0.19 -14.89 -16.16
C ASP A 224 0.28 -13.46 -16.42
N MET A 225 0.38 -12.63 -15.38
CA MET A 225 0.92 -11.28 -15.49
C MET A 225 2.45 -11.28 -15.61
N PRO A 226 3.06 -10.20 -16.14
CA PRO A 226 4.50 -10.11 -16.32
C PRO A 226 5.31 -10.36 -15.04
N VAL A 227 6.42 -11.10 -15.17
CA VAL A 227 7.32 -11.45 -14.05
C VAL A 227 7.81 -10.21 -13.30
N ALA A 228 8.15 -9.14 -14.01
CA ALA A 228 8.61 -7.89 -13.40
C ALA A 228 7.51 -7.24 -12.52
N ALA A 229 6.25 -7.34 -12.92
CA ALA A 229 5.13 -6.86 -12.11
C ALA A 229 4.92 -7.74 -10.88
N ARG A 230 5.12 -9.07 -11.02
CA ARG A 230 5.07 -10.02 -9.89
C ARG A 230 6.15 -9.70 -8.87
N GLU A 231 7.38 -9.48 -9.32
CA GLU A 231 8.48 -9.11 -8.44
C GLU A 231 8.22 -7.77 -7.74
N ALA A 232 7.73 -6.77 -8.46
CA ALA A 232 7.44 -5.45 -7.92
C ALA A 232 6.28 -5.44 -6.92
N SER A 233 5.33 -6.36 -7.01
CA SER A 233 4.09 -6.38 -6.21
C SER A 233 4.34 -6.31 -4.70
N ILE A 234 5.34 -7.04 -4.21
CA ILE A 234 5.71 -7.05 -2.79
C ILE A 234 6.23 -5.68 -2.36
N TYR A 235 7.13 -5.08 -3.14
CA TYR A 235 7.66 -3.75 -2.82
C TYR A 235 6.59 -2.66 -2.90
N THR A 236 5.68 -2.76 -3.86
CA THR A 236 4.54 -1.85 -3.98
C THR A 236 3.66 -1.90 -2.74
N GLY A 237 3.29 -3.11 -2.29
CA GLY A 237 2.47 -3.29 -1.10
C GLY A 237 3.15 -2.84 0.18
N ILE A 238 4.44 -3.17 0.35
CA ILE A 238 5.21 -2.72 1.52
C ILE A 238 5.30 -1.20 1.55
N THR A 239 5.55 -0.54 0.42
CA THR A 239 5.64 0.93 0.36
C THR A 239 4.31 1.59 0.74
N ILE A 240 3.19 1.06 0.28
CA ILE A 240 1.86 1.53 0.67
C ILE A 240 1.62 1.31 2.18
N ALA A 241 1.97 0.14 2.69
CA ALA A 241 1.86 -0.17 4.12
C ALA A 241 2.71 0.77 4.98
N GLU A 242 3.95 1.05 4.57
CA GLU A 242 4.84 1.99 5.26
C GLU A 242 4.30 3.43 5.22
N TYR A 243 3.64 3.83 4.14
CA TYR A 243 3.01 5.13 4.04
C TYR A 243 1.89 5.32 5.08
N PHE A 244 1.03 4.32 5.25
CA PHE A 244 -0.01 4.36 6.30
C PHE A 244 0.58 4.20 7.71
N ARG A 245 1.64 3.41 7.89
CA ARG A 245 2.40 3.37 9.14
C ARG A 245 2.90 4.76 9.55
N ASP A 246 3.43 5.52 8.59
CA ASP A 246 3.97 6.87 8.84
C ASP A 246 2.87 7.84 9.31
N MET A 247 1.61 7.59 8.96
CA MET A 247 0.45 8.32 9.49
C MET A 247 0.08 7.89 10.92
N GLY A 248 0.69 6.83 11.46
CA GLY A 248 0.40 6.29 12.78
C GLY A 248 -0.66 5.20 12.81
N TYR A 249 -1.06 4.65 11.66
CA TYR A 249 -1.97 3.51 11.60
C TYR A 249 -1.26 2.18 11.86
N SER A 250 -1.96 1.26 12.51
CA SER A 250 -1.57 -0.15 12.58
C SER A 250 -1.92 -0.83 11.26
N VAL A 251 -0.91 -1.27 10.51
CA VAL A 251 -1.10 -1.87 9.20
C VAL A 251 -0.79 -3.37 9.27
N ALA A 252 -1.73 -4.20 8.84
CA ALA A 252 -1.50 -5.61 8.60
C ALA A 252 -1.26 -5.84 7.10
N LEU A 253 -0.09 -6.41 6.77
CA LEU A 253 0.26 -6.77 5.40
C LEU A 253 0.26 -8.28 5.26
N MET A 254 -0.50 -8.80 4.29
CA MET A 254 -0.54 -10.19 3.90
C MET A 254 0.06 -10.34 2.52
N ALA A 255 0.92 -11.34 2.33
CA ALA A 255 1.53 -11.66 1.04
C ALA A 255 1.31 -13.13 0.70
N ASP A 256 0.48 -13.40 -0.27
CA ASP A 256 0.16 -14.72 -0.80
C ASP A 256 0.58 -14.82 -2.28
N SER A 257 1.65 -15.49 -2.63
CA SER A 257 2.62 -16.13 -1.76
C SER A 257 4.05 -15.66 -2.06
N THR A 258 4.87 -15.61 -1.03
CA THR A 258 6.29 -15.22 -1.16
C THR A 258 7.11 -16.24 -1.95
N SER A 259 6.66 -17.49 -2.10
CA SER A 259 7.28 -18.50 -2.97
C SER A 259 7.24 -18.08 -4.45
N ARG A 260 6.13 -17.51 -4.90
CA ARG A 260 5.98 -16.98 -6.26
C ARG A 260 6.80 -15.71 -6.50
N TRP A 261 6.96 -14.92 -5.46
CA TRP A 261 7.88 -13.79 -5.49
C TRP A 261 9.35 -14.24 -5.63
N ALA A 262 9.77 -15.24 -4.88
CA ALA A 262 11.11 -15.82 -4.99
C ALA A 262 11.36 -16.44 -6.38
N GLU A 263 10.34 -17.08 -6.97
CA GLU A 263 10.38 -17.57 -8.35
C GLU A 263 10.61 -16.42 -9.34
N ALA A 264 9.88 -15.32 -9.23
CA ALA A 264 10.05 -14.14 -10.06
C ALA A 264 11.47 -13.54 -9.94
N LEU A 265 12.01 -13.43 -8.73
CA LEU A 265 13.38 -12.98 -8.49
C LEU A 265 14.40 -13.89 -9.20
N ARG A 266 14.20 -15.22 -9.14
CA ARG A 266 15.06 -16.18 -9.81
C ARG A 266 14.99 -16.06 -11.33
N GLU A 267 13.80 -15.91 -11.89
CA GLU A 267 13.60 -15.72 -13.31
C GLU A 267 14.29 -14.44 -13.82
N MET A 268 14.21 -13.34 -13.05
CA MET A 268 14.86 -12.08 -13.41
C MET A 268 16.39 -12.13 -13.27
N SER A 269 16.91 -12.89 -12.31
CA SER A 269 18.36 -13.02 -12.11
C SER A 269 19.03 -14.00 -13.10
N GLY A 270 18.30 -14.96 -13.62
CA GLY A 270 18.78 -15.98 -14.55
C GLY A 270 19.42 -15.39 -15.82
N PRO A 271 18.80 -14.43 -16.54
CA PRO A 271 19.41 -13.80 -17.70
C PRO A 271 20.70 -13.05 -17.41
N VAL A 272 20.80 -12.42 -16.24
CA VAL A 272 22.01 -11.68 -15.81
C VAL A 272 23.18 -12.63 -15.57
N SER A 273 22.96 -13.76 -14.90
CA SER A 273 24.00 -14.75 -14.68
C SER A 273 24.47 -15.40 -15.98
N TYR A 274 23.59 -15.62 -16.96
CA TYR A 274 23.94 -16.18 -18.24
C TYR A 274 24.78 -15.20 -19.12
N THR A 275 24.52 -13.92 -19.06
CA THR A 275 25.30 -12.90 -19.77
C THR A 275 26.69 -12.73 -19.15
N HIS A 276 26.82 -12.84 -17.82
CA HIS A 276 28.13 -12.81 -17.14
C HIS A 276 28.99 -14.06 -17.43
N LEU A 277 28.38 -15.23 -17.58
CA LEU A 277 29.08 -16.47 -17.92
C LEU A 277 29.60 -16.50 -19.38
N ARG A 278 29.02 -15.70 -20.27
CA ARG A 278 29.49 -15.58 -21.66
C ARG A 278 30.53 -14.47 -21.90
N ALA A 279 30.78 -13.61 -20.92
CA ALA A 279 31.77 -12.54 -21.01
C ALA A 279 33.19 -12.99 -20.55
N HIS A 280 33.36 -14.24 -20.19
CA HIS A 280 34.61 -14.95 -19.93
C HIS A 280 34.72 -16.14 -20.89
#